data_2434a2c64c8ab6182b5a83270d143f74
#
_entry.id   2434a2c64c8ab6182b5a83270d143f74
#
_cell.length_a   1.000
_cell.length_b   1.000
_cell.length_c   1.000
_cell.angle_alpha   90.00
_cell.angle_beta   90.00
_cell.angle_gamma   90.00
#
_symmetry.space_group_name_H-M   'P 1'
#
loop_
_entity.id
_entity.type
_entity.pdbx_description
1 polymer ?
#
loop_
_entity_poly.entity_id
_entity_poly.type
_entity_poly.pdbx_seq_one_letter_code
_entity_poly.pdbx_strand_id
1 'polypeptide(L)'
;MCIRDRSELRLLSIAEEVSAIERLPSLDLTWLGAHAAPMGTSLDSYFEDILSEQLPAVLEQGIARSADVFCEPGWFSVEQSEDILKASRKGGLDLRIHIDEFVDGGGGDLAAELKVTTADHAHYTSDDTRASMHAAGVNAGFLPGTPYSMGEEYPPFSKCLENEWAWTVASDFNPNCRTMSLPFIGSILVQRNEISPIVALAACTRNSALTTPHPSGLVHGQIKEGGIANLNIIDGPWWESWCLQPGHSPFAATMLEGELIFH
;
A
#
# COMPACT_ATOMS: atom_id res chain seq x y z
N MET A 1 16.58 22.01 -13.60
CA MET A 1 16.17 21.21 -12.45
C MET A 1 14.72 21.47 -12.18
N CYS A 2 13.87 20.52 -12.50
CA CYS A 2 12.41 20.72 -12.51
C CYS A 2 11.87 20.76 -11.06
N ILE A 3 10.85 21.59 -10.82
CA ILE A 3 10.25 21.79 -9.48
C ILE A 3 9.66 20.45 -8.94
N ARG A 4 9.33 19.52 -9.83
CA ARG A 4 8.72 18.22 -9.47
C ARG A 4 9.71 17.18 -8.95
N ASP A 5 10.95 17.18 -9.41
CA ASP A 5 11.99 16.25 -8.97
C ASP A 5 12.32 16.44 -7.48
N ARG A 6 12.10 17.65 -6.97
CA ARG A 6 12.20 17.97 -5.54
C ARG A 6 10.91 17.74 -4.76
N SER A 7 9.78 17.47 -5.43
CA SER A 7 8.50 17.29 -4.74
C SER A 7 8.49 16.02 -3.92
N GLU A 8 8.94 14.89 -4.48
CA GLU A 8 9.01 13.62 -3.76
C GLU A 8 9.99 13.68 -2.59
N LEU A 9 11.21 14.22 -2.80
CA LEU A 9 12.17 14.43 -1.71
C LEU A 9 11.60 15.34 -0.62
N ARG A 10 10.87 16.38 -1.00
CA ARG A 10 10.22 17.28 -0.04
C ARG A 10 9.08 16.59 0.70
N LEU A 11 8.27 15.77 0.05
CA LEU A 11 7.20 15.01 0.68
C LEU A 11 7.77 14.01 1.68
N LEU A 12 8.85 13.31 1.34
CA LEU A 12 9.57 12.43 2.26
C LEU A 12 10.11 13.20 3.48
N SER A 13 10.72 14.38 3.29
CA SER A 13 11.17 15.22 4.41
C SER A 13 10.03 15.67 5.31
N ILE A 14 8.89 16.09 4.73
CA ILE A 14 7.71 16.48 5.51
C ILE A 14 7.15 15.28 6.29
N ALA A 15 7.09 14.11 5.65
CA ALA A 15 6.62 12.89 6.31
C ALA A 15 7.54 12.47 7.46
N GLU A 16 8.85 12.63 7.31
CA GLU A 16 9.82 12.42 8.39
C GLU A 16 9.59 13.41 9.54
N GLU A 17 9.40 14.70 9.25
CA GLU A 17 9.05 15.70 10.28
C GLU A 17 7.74 15.34 11.01
N VAL A 18 6.72 14.88 10.26
CA VAL A 18 5.44 14.44 10.83
C VAL A 18 5.61 13.21 11.72
N SER A 19 6.45 12.26 11.31
CA SER A 19 6.71 11.05 12.11
C SER A 19 7.38 11.31 13.47
N ALA A 20 8.00 12.48 13.63
CA ALA A 20 8.59 12.93 14.88
C ALA A 20 7.59 13.61 15.83
N ILE A 21 6.34 13.83 15.41
CA ILE A 21 5.30 14.45 16.24
C ILE A 21 4.72 13.38 17.17
N GLU A 22 4.77 13.64 18.48
CA GLU A 22 4.18 12.77 19.50
C GLU A 22 2.68 12.53 19.24
N ARG A 23 2.21 11.33 19.56
CA ARG A 23 0.80 10.92 19.48
C ARG A 23 0.25 10.82 18.05
N LEU A 24 1.12 10.73 17.05
CA LEU A 24 0.75 10.34 15.70
C LEU A 24 1.18 8.89 15.43
N PRO A 25 0.51 8.21 14.51
CA PRO A 25 0.94 6.87 14.07
C PRO A 25 2.35 6.91 13.49
N SER A 26 3.12 5.85 13.70
CA SER A 26 4.38 5.66 12.97
C SER A 26 4.11 5.54 11.47
N LEU A 27 5.02 6.10 10.66
CA LEU A 27 4.91 6.11 9.21
C LEU A 27 5.89 5.12 8.58
N ASP A 28 5.46 4.45 7.54
CA ASP A 28 6.28 3.64 6.65
C ASP A 28 6.43 4.36 5.31
N LEU A 29 7.60 4.93 5.06
CA LEU A 29 7.79 5.91 3.99
C LEU A 29 8.27 5.24 2.71
N THR A 30 7.50 5.42 1.65
CA THR A 30 7.75 4.88 0.31
C THR A 30 8.00 6.02 -0.67
N TRP A 31 9.05 5.91 -1.48
CA TRP A 31 9.27 6.81 -2.62
C TRP A 31 8.36 6.41 -3.79
N LEU A 32 7.59 7.39 -4.30
CA LEU A 32 6.58 7.21 -5.35
C LEU A 32 6.92 7.98 -6.64
N GLY A 33 8.18 8.37 -6.85
CA GLY A 33 8.60 9.16 -8.03
C GLY A 33 8.34 8.45 -9.37
N ALA A 34 8.35 7.13 -9.38
CA ALA A 34 8.14 6.32 -10.58
C ALA A 34 6.65 6.01 -10.86
N HIS A 35 5.76 6.98 -10.67
CA HIS A 35 4.31 6.80 -10.92
C HIS A 35 3.79 7.56 -12.13
N ALA A 36 4.30 8.76 -12.42
CA ALA A 36 3.86 9.52 -13.59
C ALA A 36 4.91 10.51 -14.05
N ALA A 37 5.16 10.55 -15.35
CA ALA A 37 6.02 11.57 -15.94
C ALA A 37 5.41 12.97 -15.78
N PRO A 38 6.22 14.00 -15.50
CA PRO A 38 5.77 15.38 -15.48
C PRO A 38 5.17 15.81 -16.82
N MET A 39 4.15 16.68 -16.79
CA MET A 39 3.55 17.20 -18.03
C MET A 39 4.61 17.83 -18.93
N GLY A 40 4.63 17.40 -20.21
CA GLY A 40 5.58 17.88 -21.21
C GLY A 40 6.91 17.13 -21.24
N THR A 41 7.08 16.12 -20.43
CA THR A 41 8.23 15.21 -20.45
C THR A 41 7.80 13.86 -21.00
N SER A 42 8.56 13.26 -21.91
CA SER A 42 8.31 11.88 -22.35
C SER A 42 8.61 10.90 -21.23
N LEU A 43 7.95 9.75 -21.23
CA LEU A 43 8.18 8.71 -20.25
C LEU A 43 9.63 8.20 -20.27
N ASP A 44 10.21 8.02 -21.47
CA ASP A 44 11.59 7.57 -21.62
C ASP A 44 12.59 8.58 -21.05
N SER A 45 12.39 9.88 -21.30
CA SER A 45 13.25 10.92 -20.72
C SER A 45 13.11 10.99 -19.21
N TYR A 46 11.91 10.75 -18.69
CA TYR A 46 11.67 10.73 -17.25
C TYR A 46 12.25 9.48 -16.58
N PHE A 47 12.19 8.33 -17.25
CA PHE A 47 12.83 7.10 -16.82
C PHE A 47 14.36 7.28 -16.67
N GLU A 48 15.02 7.89 -17.65
CA GLU A 48 16.46 8.20 -17.55
C GLU A 48 16.77 9.16 -16.39
N ASP A 49 15.92 10.17 -16.18
CA ASP A 49 16.05 11.11 -15.06
C ASP A 49 15.86 10.43 -13.70
N ILE A 50 14.91 9.48 -13.61
CA ILE A 50 14.73 8.66 -12.41
C ILE A 50 16.01 7.93 -12.03
N LEU A 51 16.65 7.25 -12.98
CA LEU A 51 17.83 6.43 -12.70
C LEU A 51 19.09 7.27 -12.47
N SER A 52 19.23 8.39 -13.18
CA SER A 52 20.46 9.20 -13.14
C SER A 52 20.47 10.25 -12.02
N GLU A 53 19.30 10.77 -11.62
CA GLU A 53 19.19 11.91 -10.71
C GLU A 53 18.29 11.64 -9.50
N GLN A 54 17.04 11.21 -9.72
CA GLN A 54 16.05 11.16 -8.64
C GLN A 54 16.34 10.03 -7.63
N LEU A 55 16.49 8.79 -8.10
CA LEU A 55 16.78 7.66 -7.23
C LEU A 55 18.11 7.86 -6.46
N PRO A 56 19.22 8.30 -7.07
CA PRO A 56 20.41 8.67 -6.32
C PRO A 56 20.15 9.69 -5.20
N ALA A 57 19.35 10.72 -5.47
CA ALA A 57 19.01 11.75 -4.49
C ALA A 57 18.14 11.20 -3.34
N VAL A 58 17.21 10.29 -3.63
CA VAL A 58 16.40 9.58 -2.61
C VAL A 58 17.28 8.71 -1.71
N LEU A 59 18.22 7.99 -2.32
CA LEU A 59 19.16 7.15 -1.58
C LEU A 59 20.12 8.00 -0.71
N GLU A 60 20.60 9.15 -1.21
CA GLU A 60 21.39 10.08 -0.43
C GLU A 60 20.59 10.70 0.73
N GLN A 61 19.31 11.00 0.51
CA GLN A 61 18.42 11.50 1.55
C GLN A 61 18.20 10.48 2.67
N GLY A 62 18.10 9.18 2.33
CA GLY A 62 18.05 8.07 3.30
C GLY A 62 16.76 7.99 4.13
N ILE A 63 15.67 8.63 3.72
CA ILE A 63 14.39 8.66 4.44
C ILE A 63 13.46 7.53 3.98
N ALA A 64 13.35 7.28 2.68
CA ALA A 64 12.49 6.25 2.14
C ALA A 64 12.98 4.84 2.55
N ARG A 65 12.06 4.00 3.03
CA ARG A 65 12.32 2.58 3.29
C ARG A 65 12.09 1.73 2.05
N SER A 66 11.17 2.11 1.21
CA SER A 66 10.79 1.37 0.01
C SER A 66 10.65 2.28 -1.21
N ALA A 67 10.73 1.69 -2.39
CA ALA A 67 10.41 2.31 -3.67
C ALA A 67 9.23 1.59 -4.31
N ASP A 68 8.41 2.35 -5.00
CA ASP A 68 7.23 1.87 -5.70
C ASP A 68 7.21 2.36 -7.14
N VAL A 69 6.80 1.50 -8.07
CA VAL A 69 6.70 1.81 -9.50
C VAL A 69 5.30 1.51 -9.99
N PHE A 70 4.73 2.39 -10.81
CA PHE A 70 3.46 2.15 -11.49
C PHE A 70 3.71 1.48 -12.85
N CYS A 71 3.65 0.15 -12.84
CA CYS A 71 3.86 -0.72 -14.00
C CYS A 71 2.53 -1.03 -14.68
N GLU A 72 2.14 -0.21 -15.64
CA GLU A 72 0.84 -0.33 -16.32
C GLU A 72 0.98 0.15 -17.77
N PRO A 73 0.28 -0.44 -18.75
CA PRO A 73 0.27 0.08 -20.11
C PRO A 73 -0.11 1.57 -20.19
N GLY A 74 0.79 2.37 -20.74
CA GLY A 74 0.65 3.85 -20.77
C GLY A 74 1.41 4.57 -19.66
N TRP A 75 1.94 3.85 -18.69
CA TRP A 75 2.91 4.27 -17.68
C TRP A 75 4.24 3.56 -17.90
N PHE A 76 4.94 3.15 -16.83
CA PHE A 76 6.23 2.44 -16.99
C PHE A 76 6.00 1.02 -17.52
N SER A 77 6.81 0.63 -18.52
CA SER A 77 6.80 -0.74 -19.04
C SER A 77 7.34 -1.73 -18.00
N VAL A 78 7.13 -3.04 -18.24
CA VAL A 78 7.69 -4.10 -17.39
C VAL A 78 9.22 -3.97 -17.29
N GLU A 79 9.90 -3.71 -18.42
CA GLU A 79 11.37 -3.55 -18.48
C GLU A 79 11.83 -2.31 -17.72
N GLN A 80 11.17 -1.17 -17.92
CA GLN A 80 11.50 0.07 -17.20
C GLN A 80 11.27 -0.10 -15.70
N SER A 81 10.18 -0.75 -15.31
CA SER A 81 9.86 -1.06 -13.92
C SER A 81 10.88 -1.98 -13.28
N GLU A 82 11.33 -3.00 -14.03
CA GLU A 82 12.38 -3.92 -13.60
C GLU A 82 13.69 -3.18 -13.30
N ASP A 83 14.11 -2.31 -14.21
CA ASP A 83 15.36 -1.55 -14.05
C ASP A 83 15.31 -0.61 -12.84
N ILE A 84 14.20 0.13 -12.66
CA ILE A 84 14.01 1.02 -11.50
C ILE A 84 14.02 0.22 -10.20
N LEU A 85 13.27 -0.88 -10.13
CA LEU A 85 13.17 -1.71 -8.93
C LEU A 85 14.50 -2.40 -8.60
N LYS A 86 15.23 -2.90 -9.59
CA LYS A 86 16.58 -3.48 -9.39
C LYS A 86 17.57 -2.43 -8.88
N ALA A 87 17.52 -1.21 -9.44
CA ALA A 87 18.36 -0.11 -8.97
C ALA A 87 18.00 0.30 -7.53
N SER A 88 16.70 0.37 -7.20
CA SER A 88 16.22 0.67 -5.85
C SER A 88 16.67 -0.38 -4.83
N ARG A 89 16.55 -1.67 -5.16
CA ARG A 89 17.05 -2.77 -4.31
C ARG A 89 18.56 -2.70 -4.10
N LYS A 90 19.32 -2.39 -5.14
CA LYS A 90 20.77 -2.21 -5.04
C LYS A 90 21.13 -1.05 -4.11
N GLY A 91 20.26 -0.04 -4.03
CA GLY A 91 20.36 1.07 -3.08
C GLY A 91 19.90 0.74 -1.67
N GLY A 92 19.35 -0.45 -1.43
CA GLY A 92 18.92 -0.90 -0.10
C GLY A 92 17.44 -0.67 0.21
N LEU A 93 16.63 -0.24 -0.77
CA LEU A 93 15.19 -0.06 -0.59
C LEU A 93 14.43 -1.39 -0.74
N ASP A 94 13.39 -1.58 0.05
CA ASP A 94 12.38 -2.59 -0.17
C ASP A 94 11.55 -2.24 -1.41
N LEU A 95 10.97 -3.25 -2.06
CA LEU A 95 10.27 -3.06 -3.31
C LEU A 95 8.77 -3.21 -3.16
N ARG A 96 8.04 -2.30 -3.80
CA ARG A 96 6.60 -2.31 -4.03
C ARG A 96 6.34 -2.05 -5.50
N ILE A 97 5.17 -2.41 -5.99
CA ILE A 97 4.79 -2.18 -7.39
C ILE A 97 3.27 -2.06 -7.49
N HIS A 98 2.80 -1.07 -8.26
CA HIS A 98 1.39 -0.97 -8.68
C HIS A 98 1.26 -1.66 -10.03
N ILE A 99 0.34 -2.60 -10.15
CA ILE A 99 0.17 -3.46 -11.31
C ILE A 99 -1.29 -3.75 -11.62
N ASP A 100 -1.55 -3.98 -12.89
CA ASP A 100 -2.79 -4.57 -13.38
C ASP A 100 -4.04 -3.88 -12.78
N GLU A 101 -3.96 -2.54 -12.62
CA GLU A 101 -5.09 -1.73 -12.16
C GLU A 101 -6.18 -1.65 -13.23
N PHE A 102 -5.77 -1.52 -14.50
CA PHE A 102 -6.67 -1.34 -15.64
C PHE A 102 -6.69 -2.53 -16.59
N VAL A 103 -5.58 -3.27 -16.70
CA VAL A 103 -5.45 -4.44 -17.56
C VAL A 103 -4.31 -5.34 -17.07
N ASP A 104 -4.37 -6.64 -17.32
CA ASP A 104 -3.23 -7.55 -17.08
C ASP A 104 -2.06 -7.15 -18.02
N GLY A 105 -1.10 -6.43 -17.47
CA GLY A 105 0.06 -5.87 -18.16
C GLY A 105 1.35 -6.67 -18.01
N GLY A 106 1.32 -7.81 -17.29
CA GLY A 106 2.50 -8.62 -16.99
C GLY A 106 3.31 -8.14 -15.78
N GLY A 107 2.83 -7.11 -15.07
CA GLY A 107 3.48 -6.59 -13.86
C GLY A 107 3.50 -7.61 -12.72
N GLY A 108 2.50 -8.50 -12.67
CA GLY A 108 2.42 -9.56 -11.66
C GLY A 108 3.53 -10.61 -11.78
N ASP A 109 3.95 -10.97 -12.99
CA ASP A 109 5.07 -11.88 -13.21
C ASP A 109 6.38 -11.23 -12.75
N LEU A 110 6.58 -9.94 -13.06
CA LEU A 110 7.72 -9.16 -12.57
C LEU A 110 7.71 -9.07 -11.03
N ALA A 111 6.55 -8.85 -10.42
CA ALA A 111 6.39 -8.81 -8.97
C ALA A 111 6.85 -10.12 -8.32
N ALA A 112 6.45 -11.26 -8.91
CA ALA A 112 6.84 -12.60 -8.44
C ALA A 112 8.35 -12.83 -8.62
N GLU A 113 8.93 -12.47 -9.78
CA GLU A 113 10.35 -12.63 -10.07
C GLU A 113 11.20 -11.81 -9.08
N LEU A 114 10.86 -10.56 -8.91
CA LEU A 114 11.57 -9.66 -8.00
C LEU A 114 11.23 -9.89 -6.52
N LYS A 115 10.24 -10.71 -6.20
CA LYS A 115 9.79 -10.94 -4.81
C LYS A 115 9.57 -9.62 -4.08
N VAL A 116 8.74 -8.76 -4.64
CA VAL A 116 8.40 -7.48 -4.04
C VAL A 116 7.58 -7.70 -2.75
N THR A 117 7.55 -6.71 -1.87
CA THR A 117 6.77 -6.78 -0.61
C THR A 117 5.27 -6.82 -0.90
N THR A 118 4.81 -5.91 -1.76
CA THR A 118 3.41 -5.82 -2.22
C THR A 118 3.35 -5.56 -3.71
N ALA A 119 2.35 -6.17 -4.35
CA ALA A 119 1.89 -5.84 -5.68
C ALA A 119 0.50 -5.24 -5.55
N ASP A 120 0.43 -3.91 -5.62
CA ASP A 120 -0.76 -3.14 -5.30
C ASP A 120 -1.70 -3.06 -6.50
N HIS A 121 -2.99 -2.91 -6.29
CA HIS A 121 -4.13 -3.18 -7.14
C HIS A 121 -4.25 -4.66 -7.52
N ALA A 122 -3.38 -5.19 -8.37
CA ALA A 122 -3.43 -6.57 -8.84
C ALA A 122 -4.87 -7.00 -9.26
N HIS A 123 -5.65 -6.07 -9.79
CA HIS A 123 -7.08 -6.20 -10.03
C HIS A 123 -7.34 -7.18 -11.18
N TYR A 124 -6.63 -7.00 -12.29
CA TYR A 124 -6.78 -7.81 -13.50
C TYR A 124 -5.71 -8.90 -13.65
N THR A 125 -4.83 -9.07 -12.67
CA THR A 125 -3.83 -10.14 -12.65
C THR A 125 -4.48 -11.52 -12.83
N SER A 126 -3.90 -12.37 -13.67
CA SER A 126 -4.40 -13.73 -13.89
C SER A 126 -4.27 -14.62 -12.64
N ASP A 127 -5.09 -15.68 -12.56
CA ASP A 127 -5.04 -16.60 -11.42
C ASP A 127 -3.69 -17.35 -11.33
N ASP A 128 -3.09 -17.71 -12.48
CA ASP A 128 -1.78 -18.37 -12.52
C ASP A 128 -0.67 -17.43 -12.00
N THR A 129 -0.72 -16.17 -12.39
CA THR A 129 0.21 -15.13 -11.92
C THR A 129 0.02 -14.86 -10.44
N ARG A 130 -1.24 -14.79 -9.92
CA ARG A 130 -1.51 -14.68 -8.48
C ARG A 130 -0.91 -15.83 -7.68
N ALA A 131 -1.05 -17.07 -8.19
CA ALA A 131 -0.45 -18.23 -7.57
C ALA A 131 1.09 -18.14 -7.53
N SER A 132 1.70 -17.63 -8.61
CA SER A 132 3.14 -17.40 -8.70
C SER A 132 3.60 -16.32 -7.73
N MET A 133 2.88 -15.20 -7.62
CA MET A 133 3.13 -14.15 -6.63
C MET A 133 3.07 -14.70 -5.20
N HIS A 134 2.02 -15.45 -4.87
CA HIS A 134 1.89 -16.07 -3.55
C HIS A 134 3.04 -17.04 -3.25
N ALA A 135 3.40 -17.90 -4.20
CA ALA A 135 4.53 -18.83 -4.05
C ALA A 135 5.87 -18.11 -3.86
N ALA A 136 6.02 -16.92 -4.43
CA ALA A 136 7.18 -16.04 -4.26
C ALA A 136 7.19 -15.26 -2.93
N GLY A 137 6.09 -15.30 -2.16
CA GLY A 137 5.91 -14.56 -0.91
C GLY A 137 5.45 -13.10 -1.09
N VAL A 138 4.95 -12.75 -2.28
CA VAL A 138 4.40 -11.43 -2.59
C VAL A 138 2.96 -11.34 -2.06
N ASN A 139 2.61 -10.21 -1.46
CA ASN A 139 1.24 -9.92 -1.04
C ASN A 139 0.52 -9.12 -2.13
N ALA A 140 -0.66 -9.56 -2.53
CA ALA A 140 -1.54 -8.73 -3.35
C ALA A 140 -2.14 -7.61 -2.49
N GLY A 141 -1.85 -6.35 -2.81
CA GLY A 141 -2.35 -5.17 -2.11
C GLY A 141 -3.64 -4.69 -2.74
N PHE A 142 -4.79 -5.14 -2.28
CA PHE A 142 -6.06 -4.68 -2.83
C PHE A 142 -6.44 -3.30 -2.30
N LEU A 143 -6.94 -2.46 -3.19
CA LEU A 143 -7.27 -1.06 -2.94
C LEU A 143 -8.74 -0.78 -3.32
N PRO A 144 -9.73 -1.35 -2.60
CA PRO A 144 -11.14 -1.36 -3.03
C PRO A 144 -11.80 0.02 -3.03
N GLY A 145 -11.15 1.04 -2.47
CA GLY A 145 -11.59 2.43 -2.55
C GLY A 145 -11.54 2.98 -3.98
N THR A 146 -10.59 2.53 -4.79
CA THR A 146 -10.41 2.98 -6.18
C THR A 146 -11.55 2.48 -7.08
N PRO A 147 -11.84 1.18 -7.23
CA PRO A 147 -12.97 0.74 -8.03
C PRO A 147 -14.32 1.26 -7.48
N TYR A 148 -14.47 1.45 -6.16
CA TYR A 148 -15.63 2.12 -5.61
C TYR A 148 -15.80 3.56 -6.16
N SER A 149 -14.71 4.33 -6.17
CA SER A 149 -14.73 5.73 -6.60
C SER A 149 -14.92 5.88 -8.11
N MET A 150 -14.44 4.91 -8.88
CA MET A 150 -14.53 4.89 -10.35
C MET A 150 -15.79 4.20 -10.87
N GLY A 151 -16.51 3.46 -10.02
CA GLY A 151 -17.71 2.72 -10.40
C GLY A 151 -17.39 1.43 -11.17
N GLU A 152 -16.25 0.82 -10.89
CA GLU A 152 -15.76 -0.40 -11.52
C GLU A 152 -16.06 -1.67 -10.71
N GLU A 153 -15.81 -2.82 -11.29
CA GLU A 153 -15.88 -4.10 -10.59
C GLU A 153 -14.78 -4.20 -9.53
N TYR A 154 -14.99 -5.06 -8.53
CA TYR A 154 -14.01 -5.27 -7.47
C TYR A 154 -13.03 -6.39 -7.80
N PRO A 155 -11.81 -6.39 -7.20
CA PRO A 155 -10.88 -7.50 -7.29
C PRO A 155 -11.49 -8.83 -6.85
N PRO A 156 -10.97 -9.99 -7.30
CA PRO A 156 -11.54 -11.31 -7.02
C PRO A 156 -11.16 -11.82 -5.62
N PHE A 157 -11.61 -11.14 -4.56
CA PHE A 157 -11.31 -11.49 -3.16
C PHE A 157 -11.64 -12.95 -2.81
N SER A 158 -12.78 -13.48 -3.31
CA SER A 158 -13.20 -14.85 -3.06
C SER A 158 -12.18 -15.87 -3.56
N LYS A 159 -11.60 -15.65 -4.74
CA LYS A 159 -10.56 -16.53 -5.27
C LYS A 159 -9.31 -16.54 -4.41
N CYS A 160 -8.91 -15.38 -3.86
CA CYS A 160 -7.78 -15.31 -2.95
C CYS A 160 -8.04 -16.10 -1.66
N LEU A 161 -9.27 -16.07 -1.15
CA LEU A 161 -9.68 -16.85 0.02
C LEU A 161 -9.74 -18.36 -0.27
N GLU A 162 -10.32 -18.75 -1.40
CA GLU A 162 -10.44 -20.16 -1.83
C GLU A 162 -9.07 -20.83 -2.02
N ASN A 163 -8.07 -20.06 -2.49
CA ASN A 163 -6.72 -20.55 -2.76
C ASN A 163 -5.72 -20.21 -1.65
N GLU A 164 -6.17 -19.59 -0.56
CA GLU A 164 -5.31 -19.15 0.56
C GLU A 164 -4.15 -18.24 0.13
N TRP A 165 -4.33 -17.48 -0.96
CA TRP A 165 -3.32 -16.53 -1.42
C TRP A 165 -3.20 -15.33 -0.46
N ALA A 166 -1.96 -14.88 -0.22
CA ALA A 166 -1.71 -13.75 0.66
C ALA A 166 -2.21 -12.43 0.04
N TRP A 167 -3.00 -11.68 0.80
CA TRP A 167 -3.49 -10.37 0.40
C TRP A 167 -3.63 -9.41 1.58
N THR A 168 -3.54 -8.14 1.27
CA THR A 168 -3.67 -7.01 2.20
C THR A 168 -4.66 -6.01 1.65
N VAL A 169 -5.07 -5.04 2.46
CA VAL A 169 -6.00 -3.99 2.05
C VAL A 169 -5.53 -2.63 2.55
N ALA A 170 -5.64 -1.63 1.69
CA ALA A 170 -5.38 -0.23 2.02
C ALA A 170 -6.47 0.68 1.43
N SER A 171 -6.43 1.96 1.78
CA SER A 171 -7.44 2.94 1.35
C SER A 171 -7.19 3.51 -0.05
N ASP A 172 -5.94 3.49 -0.51
CA ASP A 172 -5.53 4.16 -1.74
C ASP A 172 -5.83 5.66 -1.74
N PHE A 173 -5.50 6.33 -0.64
CA PHE A 173 -5.76 7.77 -0.58
C PHE A 173 -4.92 8.54 -1.61
N ASN A 174 -5.59 9.05 -2.64
CA ASN A 174 -5.01 9.81 -3.72
C ASN A 174 -6.05 10.81 -4.28
N PRO A 175 -5.73 11.67 -5.28
CA PRO A 175 -6.69 12.62 -5.83
C PRO A 175 -7.98 12.01 -6.39
N ASN A 176 -7.97 10.76 -6.83
CA ASN A 176 -9.13 10.05 -7.38
C ASN A 176 -9.92 9.30 -6.29
N CYS A 177 -9.25 8.85 -5.23
CA CYS A 177 -9.86 8.13 -4.10
C CYS A 177 -9.56 8.85 -2.79
N ARG A 178 -10.45 9.75 -2.35
CA ARG A 178 -10.20 10.65 -1.20
C ARG A 178 -10.70 10.09 0.13
N THR A 179 -10.53 8.81 0.38
CA THR A 179 -10.85 8.21 1.67
C THR A 179 -9.61 7.69 2.37
N MET A 180 -9.48 7.99 3.67
CA MET A 180 -8.48 7.38 4.57
C MET A 180 -9.15 6.42 5.57
N SER A 181 -10.45 6.19 5.42
CA SER A 181 -11.24 5.41 6.38
C SER A 181 -11.13 3.91 6.10
N LEU A 182 -10.28 3.19 6.83
CA LEU A 182 -10.27 1.72 6.79
C LEU A 182 -11.61 1.09 7.23
N PRO A 183 -12.38 1.67 8.19
CA PRO A 183 -13.76 1.21 8.44
C PRO A 183 -14.66 1.27 7.20
N PHE A 184 -14.54 2.32 6.40
CA PHE A 184 -15.27 2.41 5.13
C PHE A 184 -14.81 1.35 4.12
N ILE A 185 -13.50 1.14 3.99
CA ILE A 185 -12.94 0.07 3.16
C ILE A 185 -13.44 -1.31 3.63
N GLY A 186 -13.45 -1.55 4.94
CA GLY A 186 -14.05 -2.75 5.52
C GLY A 186 -15.54 -2.91 5.17
N SER A 187 -16.29 -1.81 5.14
CA SER A 187 -17.71 -1.84 4.71
C SER A 187 -17.85 -2.25 3.24
N ILE A 188 -16.96 -1.80 2.36
CA ILE A 188 -16.94 -2.22 0.96
C ILE A 188 -16.71 -3.73 0.85
N LEU A 189 -15.72 -4.26 1.58
CA LEU A 189 -15.43 -5.71 1.60
C LEU A 189 -16.64 -6.53 2.07
N VAL A 190 -17.26 -6.12 3.18
CA VAL A 190 -18.35 -6.88 3.80
C VAL A 190 -19.66 -6.72 3.04
N GLN A 191 -20.05 -5.49 2.70
CA GLN A 191 -21.39 -5.20 2.17
C GLN A 191 -21.49 -5.34 0.64
N ARG A 192 -20.37 -5.23 -0.06
CA ARG A 192 -20.34 -5.29 -1.54
C ARG A 192 -19.71 -6.56 -2.07
N ASN A 193 -18.82 -7.20 -1.30
CA ASN A 193 -18.01 -8.34 -1.73
C ASN A 193 -18.22 -9.60 -0.87
N GLU A 194 -19.19 -9.59 0.05
CA GLU A 194 -19.56 -10.73 0.88
C GLU A 194 -18.41 -11.31 1.73
N ILE A 195 -17.37 -10.53 1.98
CA ILE A 195 -16.25 -10.93 2.83
C ILE A 195 -16.69 -10.87 4.29
N SER A 196 -16.38 -11.90 5.08
CA SER A 196 -16.76 -11.88 6.50
C SER A 196 -16.02 -10.75 7.25
N PRO A 197 -16.67 -10.12 8.26
CA PRO A 197 -16.06 -9.01 9.01
C PRO A 197 -14.69 -9.33 9.62
N ILE A 198 -14.46 -10.58 10.05
CA ILE A 198 -13.18 -10.99 10.65
C ILE A 198 -12.07 -11.12 9.61
N VAL A 199 -12.40 -11.58 8.40
CA VAL A 199 -11.45 -11.66 7.29
C VAL A 199 -11.08 -10.25 6.81
N ALA A 200 -12.06 -9.37 6.65
CA ALA A 200 -11.86 -7.97 6.33
C ALA A 200 -10.97 -7.27 7.38
N LEU A 201 -11.24 -7.50 8.67
CA LEU A 201 -10.41 -6.98 9.76
C LEU A 201 -8.97 -7.49 9.68
N ALA A 202 -8.78 -8.79 9.47
CA ALA A 202 -7.44 -9.36 9.34
C ALA A 202 -6.67 -8.78 8.14
N ALA A 203 -7.34 -8.56 7.02
CA ALA A 203 -6.74 -7.93 5.83
C ALA A 203 -6.30 -6.48 6.08
N CYS A 204 -7.12 -5.69 6.80
CA CYS A 204 -6.80 -4.30 7.15
C CYS A 204 -5.79 -4.14 8.30
N THR A 205 -5.49 -5.20 9.06
CA THR A 205 -4.64 -5.14 10.26
C THR A 205 -3.47 -6.11 10.19
N ARG A 206 -3.68 -7.36 10.60
CA ARG A 206 -2.63 -8.37 10.71
C ARG A 206 -1.89 -8.61 9.40
N ASN A 207 -2.60 -8.71 8.28
CA ASN A 207 -1.97 -8.98 6.99
C ASN A 207 -1.21 -7.74 6.49
N SER A 208 -1.83 -6.55 6.54
CA SER A 208 -1.18 -5.30 6.14
C SER A 208 0.05 -4.98 7.00
N ALA A 209 0.04 -5.33 8.28
CA ALA A 209 1.20 -5.17 9.16
C ALA A 209 2.44 -5.97 8.73
N LEU A 210 2.27 -7.05 7.95
CA LEU A 210 3.39 -7.82 7.39
C LEU A 210 4.13 -7.04 6.29
N THR A 211 3.47 -6.11 5.66
CA THR A 211 4.02 -5.30 4.55
C THR A 211 4.48 -3.91 4.98
N THR A 212 4.14 -3.50 6.21
CA THR A 212 4.48 -2.21 6.80
C THR A 212 5.09 -2.44 8.20
N PRO A 213 6.33 -2.95 8.31
CA PRO A 213 6.93 -3.27 9.59
C PRO A 213 7.05 -2.02 10.47
N HIS A 214 6.77 -2.19 11.76
CA HIS A 214 6.90 -1.09 12.72
C HIS A 214 8.38 -0.71 12.92
N PRO A 215 8.73 0.61 13.03
CA PRO A 215 10.12 1.05 13.19
C PRO A 215 10.86 0.43 14.38
N SER A 216 10.14 0.10 15.45
CA SER A 216 10.73 -0.59 16.63
C SER A 216 11.09 -2.05 16.39
N GLY A 217 10.70 -2.64 15.27
CA GLY A 217 10.83 -4.07 14.98
C GLY A 217 9.89 -4.99 15.78
N LEU A 218 9.02 -4.43 16.63
CA LEU A 218 8.04 -5.20 17.37
C LEU A 218 6.82 -5.57 16.51
N VAL A 219 6.15 -6.63 16.89
CA VAL A 219 4.92 -7.09 16.21
C VAL A 219 3.79 -6.07 16.42
N HIS A 220 3.08 -5.75 15.34
CA HIS A 220 1.87 -4.93 15.36
C HIS A 220 0.77 -5.54 14.47
N GLY A 221 -0.41 -4.87 14.39
CA GLY A 221 -1.57 -5.35 13.63
C GLY A 221 -2.29 -6.54 14.25
N GLN A 222 -1.88 -7.00 15.44
CA GLN A 222 -2.52 -8.06 16.19
C GLN A 222 -2.28 -7.88 17.69
N ILE A 223 -3.21 -8.39 18.51
CA ILE A 223 -3.06 -8.41 19.96
C ILE A 223 -2.21 -9.62 20.34
N LYS A 224 -0.98 -9.36 20.76
CA LYS A 224 0.00 -10.39 21.13
C LYS A 224 0.91 -9.88 22.24
N GLU A 225 1.28 -10.75 23.19
CA GLU A 225 2.26 -10.42 24.23
C GLU A 225 3.60 -10.02 23.59
N GLY A 226 4.17 -8.89 24.05
CA GLY A 226 5.40 -8.31 23.49
C GLY A 226 5.19 -7.51 22.21
N GLY A 227 3.96 -7.40 21.72
CA GLY A 227 3.60 -6.55 20.58
C GLY A 227 3.37 -5.10 20.99
N ILE A 228 3.31 -4.21 19.99
CA ILE A 228 2.97 -2.80 20.20
C ILE A 228 1.48 -2.66 20.51
N ALA A 229 1.15 -1.85 21.49
CA ALA A 229 -0.23 -1.54 21.87
C ALA A 229 -0.79 -0.40 21.02
N ASN A 230 -0.97 -0.65 19.71
CA ASN A 230 -1.68 0.20 18.77
C ASN A 230 -3.07 -0.41 18.53
N LEU A 231 -4.09 0.15 19.17
CA LEU A 231 -5.43 -0.43 19.26
C LEU A 231 -6.48 0.62 19.02
N ASN A 232 -7.61 0.21 18.42
CA ASN A 232 -8.83 1.02 18.39
C ASN A 232 -9.87 0.42 19.33
N ILE A 233 -10.55 1.26 20.10
CA ILE A 233 -11.63 0.87 21.00
C ILE A 233 -12.94 1.20 20.31
N ILE A 234 -13.74 0.17 20.05
CA ILE A 234 -15.05 0.30 19.39
C ILE A 234 -16.04 1.02 20.31
N ASP A 235 -16.81 1.94 19.75
CA ASP A 235 -17.93 2.58 20.41
C ASP A 235 -19.17 1.67 20.31
N GLY A 236 -19.33 0.79 21.29
CA GLY A 236 -20.46 -0.14 21.37
C GLY A 236 -20.08 -1.58 21.71
N PRO A 237 -21.08 -2.46 21.86
CA PRO A 237 -20.88 -3.82 22.34
C PRO A 237 -20.47 -4.83 21.26
N TRP A 238 -20.54 -4.45 19.99
CA TRP A 238 -20.31 -5.34 18.86
C TRP A 238 -19.05 -4.94 18.10
N TRP A 239 -18.06 -5.82 18.07
CA TRP A 239 -16.80 -5.55 17.38
C TRP A 239 -16.98 -5.39 15.86
N GLU A 240 -18.00 -6.04 15.26
CA GLU A 240 -18.32 -5.93 13.84
C GLU A 240 -18.72 -4.50 13.43
N SER A 241 -19.05 -3.64 14.40
CA SER A 241 -19.39 -2.23 14.14
C SER A 241 -18.25 -1.49 13.44
N TRP A 242 -17.01 -1.98 13.54
CA TRP A 242 -15.87 -1.38 12.87
C TRP A 242 -16.07 -1.21 11.34
N CYS A 243 -16.84 -2.09 10.69
CA CYS A 243 -17.05 -2.10 9.24
C CYS A 243 -18.53 -2.01 8.80
N LEU A 244 -19.48 -1.85 9.72
CA LEU A 244 -20.91 -1.83 9.38
C LEU A 244 -21.50 -0.43 9.24
N GLN A 245 -20.76 0.62 9.62
CA GLN A 245 -21.21 2.02 9.62
C GLN A 245 -20.31 2.89 8.75
N PRO A 246 -20.44 2.84 7.42
CA PRO A 246 -19.46 3.47 6.51
C PRO A 246 -19.37 5.01 6.63
N GLY A 247 -20.35 5.68 7.19
CA GLY A 247 -20.41 7.15 7.31
C GLY A 247 -19.94 7.70 8.65
N HIS A 248 -19.60 6.83 9.63
CA HIS A 248 -19.20 7.24 10.98
C HIS A 248 -17.89 6.59 11.40
N SER A 249 -17.14 7.26 12.29
CA SER A 249 -16.06 6.61 13.00
C SER A 249 -16.67 5.63 14.03
N PRO A 250 -16.34 4.34 13.97
CA PRO A 250 -16.83 3.36 14.94
C PRO A 250 -16.03 3.34 16.25
N PHE A 251 -15.09 4.27 16.42
CA PHE A 251 -14.13 4.25 17.52
C PHE A 251 -14.41 5.33 18.56
N ALA A 252 -14.48 4.92 19.84
CA ALA A 252 -14.55 5.81 20.99
C ALA A 252 -13.16 6.35 21.37
N ALA A 253 -12.11 5.57 21.14
CA ALA A 253 -10.73 5.95 21.43
C ALA A 253 -9.74 5.16 20.59
N THR A 254 -8.54 5.71 20.46
CA THR A 254 -7.38 5.05 19.85
C THR A 254 -6.25 4.98 20.89
N MET A 255 -5.55 3.87 20.95
CA MET A 255 -4.33 3.72 21.72
C MET A 255 -3.15 3.66 20.75
N LEU A 256 -2.17 4.52 20.94
CA LEU A 256 -0.90 4.53 20.22
C LEU A 256 0.24 4.27 21.18
N GLU A 257 1.00 3.20 20.94
CA GLU A 257 2.13 2.77 21.78
C GLU A 257 1.81 2.70 23.29
N GLY A 258 0.56 2.35 23.60
CA GLY A 258 0.05 2.27 24.98
C GLY A 258 -0.56 3.55 25.53
N GLU A 259 -0.46 4.68 24.82
CA GLU A 259 -1.13 5.92 25.20
C GLU A 259 -2.53 6.01 24.62
N LEU A 260 -3.52 6.29 25.48
CA LEU A 260 -4.92 6.39 25.09
C LEU A 260 -5.28 7.81 24.64
N ILE A 261 -5.93 7.90 23.49
CA ILE A 261 -6.44 9.14 22.89
C ILE A 261 -7.95 8.98 22.70
N PHE A 262 -8.75 9.84 23.33
CA PHE A 262 -10.20 9.88 23.17
C PHE A 262 -10.59 10.76 21.97
N HIS A 263 -11.67 10.38 21.27
CA HIS A 263 -12.23 11.09 20.12
C HIS A 263 -13.42 11.97 20.49
#